data_58a89761e50a288b10e2dba1c06b5868
#
_entry.id   58a89761e50a288b10e2dba1c06b5868
#
_cell.length_a   1.000
_cell.length_b   1.000
_cell.length_c   1.000
_cell.angle_alpha   90.00
_cell.angle_beta   90.00
_cell.angle_gamma   90.00
#
_symmetry.space_group_name_H-M   'P 1'
#
loop_
_entity.id
_entity.type
_entity.pdbx_description
1 polymer ?
#
loop_
_entity_poly.entity_id
_entity_poly.type
_entity_poly.pdbx_seq_one_letter_code
_entity_poly.pdbx_strand_id
1 'polypeptide(L)'
;MTINPGAAEFPHRQIAAQLKERIRRGDWQPGERLPSIPAMAEMFGVAKQTVQRTVDQLRVEGVLITKPGSGTYVRGTRRRLNRLSRGRYGAHRGYHADLAARYRQQLVTVRREPAPPEVADAFGVRDGTEMLVRRHIVRTDDAAVEVGASWFRVTDASGTSIERAEAFGRPLYQEAEEVLGKRYASATDTISARQPSREEAEILQIRPDTPVLHLLHVAFDETRKPIEVAQATWPGPMTTLTEEYKIPAPAPEPDPDPGLALA
;
A
#
# COMPACT_ATOMS: atom_id res chain seq x y z
N MET A 1 32.95 -2.47 -16.59
CA MET A 1 32.37 -2.93 -15.31
C MET A 1 32.73 -4.38 -15.15
N THR A 2 33.40 -4.75 -14.08
CA THR A 2 33.98 -6.09 -13.97
C THR A 2 33.14 -6.89 -12.97
N ILE A 3 32.60 -8.02 -13.45
CA ILE A 3 32.04 -9.06 -12.59
C ILE A 3 33.17 -9.95 -12.17
N ASN A 4 33.21 -10.31 -10.90
CA ASN A 4 34.20 -11.26 -10.39
C ASN A 4 33.68 -12.69 -10.56
N PRO A 5 34.20 -13.48 -11.54
CA PRO A 5 33.73 -14.84 -11.79
C PRO A 5 34.07 -15.81 -10.64
N GLY A 6 35.03 -15.45 -9.79
CA GLY A 6 35.47 -16.26 -8.65
C GLY A 6 34.78 -15.91 -7.32
N ALA A 7 33.83 -14.94 -7.31
CA ALA A 7 33.10 -14.61 -6.10
C ALA A 7 32.07 -15.71 -5.78
N ALA A 8 31.85 -15.96 -4.47
CA ALA A 8 30.83 -16.87 -4.00
C ALA A 8 29.39 -16.45 -4.40
N GLU A 9 29.22 -15.24 -4.88
CA GLU A 9 27.95 -14.66 -5.29
C GLU A 9 27.70 -14.82 -6.79
N PHE A 10 26.52 -15.31 -7.17
CA PHE A 10 26.15 -15.52 -8.58
C PHE A 10 26.20 -14.21 -9.39
N PRO A 11 26.67 -14.25 -10.64
CA PRO A 11 26.84 -13.05 -11.49
C PRO A 11 25.60 -12.15 -11.54
N HIS A 12 24.39 -12.71 -11.64
CA HIS A 12 23.17 -11.92 -11.69
C HIS A 12 22.90 -11.10 -10.41
N ARG A 13 23.33 -11.60 -9.24
CA ARG A 13 23.22 -10.85 -7.97
C ARG A 13 24.22 -9.71 -7.88
N GLN A 14 25.47 -9.94 -8.36
CA GLN A 14 26.47 -8.88 -8.44
C GLN A 14 26.01 -7.73 -9.34
N ILE A 15 25.42 -8.07 -10.51
CA ILE A 15 24.87 -7.06 -11.42
C ILE A 15 23.69 -6.34 -10.73
N ALA A 16 22.81 -7.05 -10.05
CA ALA A 16 21.69 -6.45 -9.33
C ALA A 16 22.17 -5.44 -8.27
N ALA A 17 23.20 -5.80 -7.50
CA ALA A 17 23.80 -4.90 -6.51
C ALA A 17 24.40 -3.64 -7.16
N GLN A 18 25.15 -3.81 -8.27
CA GLN A 18 25.73 -2.68 -9.01
C GLN A 18 24.66 -1.76 -9.60
N LEU A 19 23.60 -2.32 -10.19
CA LEU A 19 22.49 -1.53 -10.74
C LEU A 19 21.77 -0.75 -9.65
N LYS A 20 21.49 -1.37 -8.48
CA LYS A 20 20.88 -0.69 -7.34
C LYS A 20 21.74 0.49 -6.85
N GLU A 21 23.03 0.26 -6.73
CA GLU A 21 23.96 1.31 -6.29
C GLU A 21 24.01 2.48 -7.28
N ARG A 22 24.03 2.21 -8.57
CA ARG A 22 24.00 3.24 -9.61
C ARG A 22 22.70 4.02 -9.62
N ILE A 23 21.54 3.33 -9.46
CA ILE A 23 20.24 3.97 -9.32
C ILE A 23 20.23 4.85 -8.05
N ARG A 24 20.80 4.38 -6.94
CA ARG A 24 20.90 5.13 -5.70
C ARG A 24 21.76 6.41 -5.85
N ARG A 25 22.83 6.34 -6.66
CA ARG A 25 23.69 7.49 -6.98
C ARG A 25 23.04 8.49 -7.95
N GLY A 26 21.93 8.09 -8.60
CA GLY A 26 21.24 8.93 -9.57
C GLY A 26 21.73 8.78 -11.02
N ASP A 27 22.50 7.73 -11.33
CA ASP A 27 22.90 7.44 -12.72
C ASP A 27 21.68 7.21 -13.62
N TRP A 28 20.57 6.78 -13.03
CA TRP A 28 19.24 6.75 -13.63
C TRP A 28 18.21 7.25 -12.62
N GLN A 29 17.44 8.25 -13.03
CA GLN A 29 16.37 8.81 -12.24
C GLN A 29 15.13 7.89 -12.24
N PRO A 30 14.26 8.00 -11.22
CA PRO A 30 12.96 7.36 -11.23
C PRO A 30 12.18 7.68 -12.51
N GLY A 31 11.68 6.64 -13.20
CA GLY A 31 11.01 6.75 -14.50
C GLY A 31 11.95 6.73 -15.71
N GLU A 32 13.25 6.78 -15.52
CA GLU A 32 14.22 6.75 -16.64
C GLU A 32 14.42 5.33 -17.16
N ARG A 33 14.65 5.23 -18.47
CA ARG A 33 14.84 3.96 -19.16
C ARG A 33 16.28 3.45 -18.98
N LEU A 34 16.40 2.18 -18.59
CA LEU A 34 17.68 1.49 -18.57
C LEU A 34 18.11 1.09 -20.01
N PRO A 35 19.41 0.86 -20.22
CA PRO A 35 19.90 0.25 -21.45
C PRO A 35 19.17 -1.08 -21.73
N SER A 36 19.09 -1.46 -23.00
CA SER A 36 18.47 -2.73 -23.40
C SER A 36 19.21 -3.95 -22.83
N ILE A 37 18.54 -5.09 -22.73
CA ILE A 37 19.17 -6.35 -22.28
C ILE A 37 20.46 -6.65 -23.03
N PRO A 38 20.49 -6.54 -24.40
CA PRO A 38 21.76 -6.71 -25.13
C PRO A 38 22.84 -5.71 -24.73
N ALA A 39 22.50 -4.43 -24.60
CA ALA A 39 23.45 -3.38 -24.20
C ALA A 39 24.00 -3.59 -22.79
N MET A 40 23.14 -3.99 -21.85
CA MET A 40 23.58 -4.36 -20.49
C MET A 40 24.45 -5.61 -20.49
N ALA A 41 24.14 -6.62 -21.33
CA ALA A 41 24.97 -7.82 -21.45
C ALA A 41 26.38 -7.50 -21.93
N GLU A 42 26.50 -6.59 -22.89
CA GLU A 42 27.80 -6.08 -23.38
C GLU A 42 28.50 -5.26 -22.28
N MET A 43 27.79 -4.33 -21.61
CA MET A 43 28.29 -3.48 -20.53
C MET A 43 28.90 -4.30 -19.38
N PHE A 44 28.28 -5.40 -18.99
CA PHE A 44 28.72 -6.25 -17.89
C PHE A 44 29.56 -7.46 -18.32
N GLY A 45 29.74 -7.71 -19.64
CA GLY A 45 30.49 -8.82 -20.15
C GLY A 45 29.87 -10.18 -19.84
N VAL A 46 28.55 -10.31 -19.88
CA VAL A 46 27.80 -11.52 -19.53
C VAL A 46 26.79 -11.91 -20.59
N ALA A 47 26.29 -13.14 -20.49
CA ALA A 47 25.21 -13.60 -21.35
C ALA A 47 23.91 -12.79 -21.12
N LYS A 48 23.13 -12.55 -22.20
CA LYS A 48 21.82 -11.88 -22.14
C LYS A 48 20.88 -12.50 -21.10
N GLN A 49 20.93 -13.82 -20.93
CA GLN A 49 20.13 -14.56 -19.96
C GLN A 49 20.46 -14.18 -18.52
N THR A 50 21.74 -13.89 -18.21
CA THR A 50 22.16 -13.43 -16.88
C THR A 50 21.59 -12.04 -16.58
N VAL A 51 21.61 -11.14 -17.57
CA VAL A 51 20.97 -9.82 -17.45
C VAL A 51 19.46 -9.94 -17.31
N GLN A 52 18.82 -10.82 -18.08
CA GLN A 52 17.40 -11.07 -17.97
C GLN A 52 17.02 -11.50 -16.54
N ARG A 53 17.75 -12.46 -15.96
CA ARG A 53 17.56 -12.87 -14.55
C ARG A 53 17.76 -11.72 -13.57
N THR A 54 18.76 -10.86 -13.81
CA THR A 54 18.98 -9.65 -13.01
C THR A 54 17.79 -8.70 -13.07
N VAL A 55 17.30 -8.41 -14.28
CA VAL A 55 16.13 -7.54 -14.47
C VAL A 55 14.89 -8.14 -13.79
N ASP A 56 14.67 -9.43 -13.94
CA ASP A 56 13.53 -10.12 -13.32
C ASP A 56 13.64 -10.09 -11.78
N GLN A 57 14.85 -10.28 -11.22
CA GLN A 57 15.09 -10.10 -9.79
C GLN A 57 14.77 -8.67 -9.34
N LEU A 58 15.31 -7.66 -10.03
CA LEU A 58 15.09 -6.25 -9.68
C LEU A 58 13.63 -5.80 -9.88
N ARG A 59 12.89 -6.45 -10.78
CA ARG A 59 11.44 -6.26 -10.91
C ARG A 59 10.70 -6.82 -9.71
N VAL A 60 11.05 -8.03 -9.26
CA VAL A 60 10.50 -8.64 -8.05
C VAL A 60 10.79 -7.76 -6.83
N GLU A 61 12.01 -7.22 -6.74
CA GLU A 61 12.40 -6.30 -5.67
C GLU A 61 11.79 -4.91 -5.80
N GLY A 62 11.01 -4.67 -6.86
CA GLY A 62 10.34 -3.39 -7.10
C GLY A 62 11.27 -2.22 -7.46
N VAL A 63 12.51 -2.51 -7.86
CA VAL A 63 13.48 -1.50 -8.30
C VAL A 63 13.25 -1.10 -9.76
N LEU A 64 12.83 -2.06 -10.59
CA LEU A 64 12.60 -1.89 -12.01
C LEU A 64 11.16 -2.24 -12.41
N ILE A 65 10.70 -1.63 -13.50
CA ILE A 65 9.48 -2.02 -14.23
C ILE A 65 9.82 -2.28 -15.69
N THR A 66 9.10 -3.20 -16.33
CA THR A 66 9.21 -3.43 -17.77
C THR A 66 7.90 -3.06 -18.43
N LYS A 67 7.95 -2.19 -19.44
CA LYS A 67 6.80 -1.83 -20.27
C LYS A 67 6.90 -2.65 -21.56
N PRO A 68 5.93 -3.53 -21.90
CA PRO A 68 5.95 -4.33 -23.12
C PRO A 68 6.22 -3.46 -24.36
N GLY A 69 7.16 -3.89 -25.21
CA GLY A 69 7.56 -3.15 -26.42
C GLY A 69 8.36 -1.86 -26.18
N SER A 70 8.43 -1.34 -24.96
CA SER A 70 9.06 -0.05 -24.64
C SER A 70 10.40 -0.19 -23.92
N GLY A 71 10.58 -1.20 -23.06
CA GLY A 71 11.86 -1.46 -22.37
C GLY A 71 11.73 -1.56 -20.85
N THR A 72 12.89 -1.51 -20.19
CA THR A 72 13.00 -1.56 -18.72
C THR A 72 13.31 -0.18 -18.18
N TYR A 73 12.64 0.21 -17.11
CA TYR A 73 12.72 1.53 -16.49
C TYR A 73 13.01 1.42 -15.01
N VAL A 74 13.70 2.42 -14.45
CA VAL A 74 13.79 2.57 -13.00
C VAL A 74 12.40 2.86 -12.47
N ARG A 75 11.95 2.07 -11.49
CA ARG A 75 10.65 2.31 -10.90
C ARG A 75 10.63 3.67 -10.19
N GLY A 76 9.54 4.40 -10.36
CA GLY A 76 9.31 5.64 -9.64
C GLY A 76 9.33 5.44 -8.11
N THR A 77 9.38 6.51 -7.40
CA THR A 77 9.54 6.60 -5.93
C THR A 77 8.78 5.51 -5.18
N ARG A 78 9.44 4.79 -4.26
CA ARG A 78 8.77 3.89 -3.31
C ARG A 78 7.63 4.66 -2.66
N ARG A 79 6.43 4.06 -2.66
CA ARG A 79 5.30 4.63 -1.95
C ARG A 79 5.65 4.69 -0.46
N ARG A 80 5.72 5.88 0.09
CA ARG A 80 5.79 6.07 1.54
C ARG A 80 4.35 6.23 2.06
N LEU A 81 3.94 5.31 2.88
CA LEU A 81 2.70 5.45 3.63
C LEU A 81 3.06 6.21 4.93
N ASN A 82 2.82 7.51 4.93
CA ASN A 82 2.95 8.30 6.14
C ASN A 82 1.63 8.23 6.92
N ARG A 83 1.68 7.76 8.18
CA ARG A 83 0.53 7.71 9.11
C ARG A 83 -0.80 7.48 8.40
N LEU A 84 -1.22 6.22 8.28
CA LEU A 84 -2.44 5.82 7.58
C LEU A 84 -3.66 6.65 8.00
N SER A 85 -3.82 6.90 9.30
CA SER A 85 -4.91 7.69 9.86
C SER A 85 -4.95 9.14 9.38
N ARG A 86 -3.81 9.81 9.25
CA ARG A 86 -3.76 11.22 8.82
C ARG A 86 -4.07 11.39 7.34
N GLY A 87 -3.66 10.42 6.50
CA GLY A 87 -3.94 10.46 5.07
C GLY A 87 -5.41 10.19 4.76
N ARG A 88 -6.06 9.32 5.52
CA ARG A 88 -7.44 8.90 5.26
C ARG A 88 -8.48 9.95 5.68
N TYR A 89 -8.30 10.59 6.83
CA TYR A 89 -9.29 11.50 7.42
C TYR A 89 -8.94 13.00 7.31
N GLY A 90 -8.09 13.37 6.38
CA GLY A 90 -7.96 14.75 5.94
C GLY A 90 -7.37 15.75 6.93
N ALA A 91 -6.58 15.28 7.92
CA ALA A 91 -5.87 16.19 8.85
C ALA A 91 -4.86 17.13 8.15
N HIS A 92 -4.58 16.90 6.86
CA HIS A 92 -3.82 17.80 6.00
C HIS A 92 -4.46 17.87 4.61
N ARG A 93 -5.17 18.94 4.30
CA ARG A 93 -5.69 19.24 2.96
C ARG A 93 -4.61 19.17 1.87
N GLY A 94 -3.34 19.48 2.20
CA GLY A 94 -2.21 19.38 1.29
C GLY A 94 -1.81 17.94 0.93
N TYR A 95 -1.93 17.00 1.86
CA TYR A 95 -1.56 15.60 1.60
C TYR A 95 -2.45 14.92 0.55
N HIS A 96 -3.75 15.22 0.56
CA HIS A 96 -4.67 14.73 -0.48
C HIS A 96 -4.42 15.36 -1.85
N ALA A 97 -4.07 16.64 -1.91
CA ALA A 97 -3.77 17.32 -3.17
C ALA A 97 -2.49 16.78 -3.83
N ASP A 98 -1.43 16.57 -3.05
CA ASP A 98 -0.18 15.98 -3.55
C ASP A 98 -0.32 14.51 -3.95
N LEU A 99 -1.14 13.75 -3.22
CA LEU A 99 -1.45 12.37 -3.59
C LEU A 99 -2.36 12.32 -4.82
N ALA A 100 -3.39 13.15 -4.89
CA ALA A 100 -4.32 13.20 -6.04
C ALA A 100 -3.59 13.58 -7.34
N ALA A 101 -2.52 14.37 -7.26
CA ALA A 101 -1.68 14.68 -8.40
C ALA A 101 -0.87 13.48 -8.94
N ARG A 102 -0.57 12.50 -8.09
CA ARG A 102 0.28 11.35 -8.42
C ARG A 102 -0.48 10.02 -8.49
N TYR A 103 -1.62 9.92 -7.82
CA TYR A 103 -2.38 8.69 -7.66
C TYR A 103 -3.82 8.91 -8.10
N ARG A 104 -4.28 8.07 -9.02
CA ARG A 104 -5.67 8.08 -9.50
C ARG A 104 -6.40 6.88 -8.92
N GLN A 105 -7.42 7.15 -8.12
CA GLN A 105 -8.32 6.10 -7.65
C GLN A 105 -9.39 5.83 -8.70
N GLN A 106 -9.48 4.59 -9.14
CA GLN A 106 -10.48 4.09 -10.07
C GLN A 106 -11.45 3.19 -9.31
N LEU A 107 -12.71 3.55 -9.26
CA LEU A 107 -13.77 2.65 -8.80
C LEU A 107 -13.92 1.50 -9.82
N VAL A 108 -13.87 0.25 -9.34
CA VAL A 108 -13.96 -0.93 -10.18
C VAL A 108 -15.38 -1.48 -10.17
N THR A 109 -15.96 -1.65 -8.97
CA THR A 109 -17.31 -2.18 -8.81
C THR A 109 -17.92 -1.78 -7.47
N VAL A 110 -19.25 -1.74 -7.46
CA VAL A 110 -20.06 -1.63 -6.25
C VAL A 110 -21.11 -2.73 -6.34
N ARG A 111 -21.14 -3.63 -5.36
CA ARG A 111 -22.09 -4.74 -5.35
C ARG A 111 -22.26 -5.31 -3.94
N ARG A 112 -23.27 -6.16 -3.76
CA ARG A 112 -23.47 -6.92 -2.54
C ARG A 112 -22.77 -8.26 -2.68
N GLU A 113 -21.99 -8.63 -1.66
CA GLU A 113 -21.24 -9.89 -1.62
C GLU A 113 -21.21 -10.45 -0.20
N PRO A 114 -20.99 -11.77 -0.04
CA PRO A 114 -20.67 -12.35 1.24
C PRO A 114 -19.40 -11.71 1.84
N ALA A 115 -19.46 -11.28 3.09
CA ALA A 115 -18.30 -10.74 3.78
C ALA A 115 -17.19 -11.80 3.93
N PRO A 116 -15.94 -11.49 3.60
CA PRO A 116 -14.80 -12.32 3.99
C PRO A 116 -14.71 -12.44 5.52
N PRO A 117 -14.12 -13.52 6.06
CA PRO A 117 -14.04 -13.75 7.51
C PRO A 117 -13.51 -12.53 8.29
N GLU A 118 -12.39 -11.93 7.89
CA GLU A 118 -11.82 -10.77 8.57
C GLU A 118 -12.74 -9.53 8.58
N VAL A 119 -13.57 -9.36 7.54
CA VAL A 119 -14.56 -8.28 7.46
C VAL A 119 -15.76 -8.61 8.35
N ALA A 120 -16.23 -9.86 8.32
CA ALA A 120 -17.31 -10.34 9.16
C ALA A 120 -16.96 -10.19 10.66
N ASP A 121 -15.77 -10.62 11.05
CA ASP A 121 -15.23 -10.46 12.41
C ASP A 121 -15.18 -9.00 12.83
N ALA A 122 -14.66 -8.12 11.97
CA ALA A 122 -14.55 -6.69 12.26
C ALA A 122 -15.92 -6.01 12.44
N PHE A 123 -16.93 -6.45 11.70
CA PHE A 123 -18.30 -5.98 11.89
C PHE A 123 -19.05 -6.70 13.04
N GLY A 124 -18.53 -7.80 13.58
CA GLY A 124 -19.23 -8.64 14.56
C GLY A 124 -20.46 -9.33 13.96
N VAL A 125 -20.38 -9.80 12.72
CA VAL A 125 -21.42 -10.55 12.01
C VAL A 125 -20.93 -11.95 11.66
N ARG A 126 -21.85 -12.84 11.27
CA ARG A 126 -21.47 -14.20 10.82
C ARG A 126 -20.73 -14.15 9.50
N ASP A 127 -19.79 -15.07 9.31
CA ASP A 127 -19.14 -15.29 8.02
C ASP A 127 -20.17 -15.44 6.89
N GLY A 128 -19.88 -14.83 5.75
CA GLY A 128 -20.74 -14.87 4.60
C GLY A 128 -21.99 -14.00 4.71
N THR A 129 -22.15 -13.19 5.76
CA THR A 129 -23.21 -12.18 5.80
C THR A 129 -23.08 -11.25 4.60
N GLU A 130 -24.19 -11.01 3.89
CA GLU A 130 -24.21 -10.12 2.73
C GLU A 130 -23.91 -8.67 3.14
N MET A 131 -22.88 -8.10 2.54
CA MET A 131 -22.40 -6.74 2.77
C MET A 131 -22.29 -5.98 1.45
N LEU A 132 -22.43 -4.67 1.50
CA LEU A 132 -22.14 -3.81 0.34
C LEU A 132 -20.62 -3.57 0.27
N VAL A 133 -20.01 -3.84 -0.87
CA VAL A 133 -18.59 -3.59 -1.12
C VAL A 133 -18.38 -2.63 -2.27
N ARG A 134 -17.46 -1.69 -2.08
CA ARG A 134 -16.94 -0.76 -3.10
C ARG A 134 -15.48 -1.10 -3.33
N ARG A 135 -15.15 -1.69 -4.49
CA ARG A 135 -13.76 -2.04 -4.85
C ARG A 135 -13.14 -0.96 -5.69
N HIS A 136 -11.89 -0.67 -5.43
CA HIS A 136 -11.13 0.33 -6.17
C HIS A 136 -9.69 -0.12 -6.42
N ILE A 137 -9.08 0.49 -7.42
CA ILE A 137 -7.65 0.35 -7.71
C ILE A 137 -7.05 1.75 -7.69
N VAL A 138 -5.93 1.91 -6.99
CA VAL A 138 -5.14 3.15 -7.06
C VAL A 138 -4.00 2.93 -8.05
N ARG A 139 -3.89 3.84 -8.99
CA ARG A 139 -2.86 3.79 -10.05
C ARG A 139 -1.98 5.05 -10.02
N THR A 140 -0.73 4.86 -10.40
CA THR A 140 0.12 5.91 -10.95
C THR A 140 -0.01 5.89 -12.47
N ASP A 141 0.69 6.79 -13.18
CA ASP A 141 0.72 6.76 -14.64
C ASP A 141 1.31 5.43 -15.18
N ASP A 142 2.13 4.74 -14.38
CA ASP A 142 2.88 3.56 -14.80
C ASP A 142 2.30 2.22 -14.31
N ALA A 143 1.62 2.18 -13.17
CA ALA A 143 1.21 0.90 -12.58
C ALA A 143 0.07 1.04 -11.57
N ALA A 144 -0.64 -0.08 -11.32
CA ALA A 144 -1.48 -0.22 -10.13
C ALA A 144 -0.56 -0.35 -8.90
N VAL A 145 -0.86 0.44 -7.87
CA VAL A 145 -0.07 0.49 -6.63
C VAL A 145 -0.85 0.08 -5.39
N GLU A 146 -2.17 -0.05 -5.54
CA GLU A 146 -3.07 -0.51 -4.49
C GLU A 146 -4.30 -1.17 -5.09
N VAL A 147 -4.73 -2.25 -4.46
CA VAL A 147 -6.07 -2.82 -4.60
C VAL A 147 -6.79 -2.62 -3.28
N GLY A 148 -7.98 -2.04 -3.30
CA GLY A 148 -8.72 -1.72 -2.09
C GLY A 148 -10.20 -2.05 -2.20
N ALA A 149 -10.83 -2.19 -1.03
CA ALA A 149 -12.26 -2.40 -0.87
C ALA A 149 -12.76 -1.70 0.40
N SER A 150 -13.93 -1.09 0.33
CA SER A 150 -14.64 -0.54 1.48
C SER A 150 -15.96 -1.27 1.63
N TRP A 151 -16.22 -1.80 2.82
CA TRP A 151 -17.37 -2.62 3.17
C TRP A 151 -18.31 -1.87 4.10
N PHE A 152 -19.60 -1.99 3.85
CA PHE A 152 -20.67 -1.39 4.62
C PHE A 152 -21.78 -2.43 4.88
N ARG A 153 -22.51 -2.27 5.99
CA ARG A 153 -23.73 -3.06 6.20
C ARG A 153 -24.75 -2.68 5.14
N VAL A 154 -25.37 -3.70 4.52
CA VAL A 154 -26.46 -3.46 3.57
C VAL A 154 -27.59 -2.66 4.21
N THR A 155 -27.92 -2.93 5.49
CA THR A 155 -28.93 -2.21 6.24
C THR A 155 -28.68 -0.72 6.38
N ASP A 156 -27.40 -0.31 6.38
CA ASP A 156 -27.02 1.09 6.51
C ASP A 156 -26.89 1.79 5.14
N ALA A 157 -26.37 1.07 4.15
CA ALA A 157 -25.98 1.64 2.87
C ALA A 157 -27.05 1.54 1.77
N SER A 158 -28.05 0.67 1.93
CA SER A 158 -29.09 0.46 0.92
C SER A 158 -29.89 1.73 0.66
N GLY A 159 -30.08 2.06 -0.62
CA GLY A 159 -30.82 3.26 -1.05
C GLY A 159 -30.02 4.58 -0.93
N THR A 160 -28.79 4.54 -0.42
CA THR A 160 -27.91 5.73 -0.32
C THR A 160 -27.01 5.86 -1.56
N SER A 161 -26.29 6.99 -1.63
CA SER A 161 -25.26 7.19 -2.67
C SER A 161 -24.10 6.17 -2.58
N ILE A 162 -23.84 5.58 -1.42
CA ILE A 162 -22.79 4.56 -1.24
C ILE A 162 -23.07 3.32 -2.08
N GLU A 163 -24.33 2.98 -2.33
CA GLU A 163 -24.72 1.83 -3.16
C GLU A 163 -24.57 2.10 -4.67
N ARG A 164 -24.40 3.38 -5.09
CA ARG A 164 -24.27 3.73 -6.50
C ARG A 164 -22.87 3.43 -7.01
N ALA A 165 -22.78 2.94 -8.25
CA ALA A 165 -21.50 2.66 -8.92
C ALA A 165 -20.87 3.94 -9.49
N GLU A 166 -20.77 4.99 -8.68
CA GLU A 166 -20.24 6.30 -9.04
C GLU A 166 -19.05 6.65 -8.14
N ALA A 167 -18.08 7.34 -8.70
CA ALA A 167 -17.00 7.95 -7.93
C ALA A 167 -17.50 9.25 -7.28
N PHE A 168 -17.08 9.48 -6.04
CA PHE A 168 -17.42 10.72 -5.34
C PHE A 168 -16.40 11.82 -5.63
N GLY A 169 -16.84 13.07 -5.71
CA GLY A 169 -15.96 14.23 -5.79
C GLY A 169 -15.27 14.60 -4.48
N ARG A 170 -15.50 13.80 -3.43
CA ARG A 170 -14.96 13.96 -2.07
C ARG A 170 -14.54 12.61 -1.49
N PRO A 171 -13.78 12.59 -0.38
CA PRO A 171 -13.42 11.34 0.31
C PRO A 171 -14.65 10.52 0.71
N LEU A 172 -14.56 9.17 0.57
CA LEU A 172 -15.67 8.25 0.84
C LEU A 172 -16.22 8.40 2.27
N TYR A 173 -15.37 8.62 3.28
CA TYR A 173 -15.83 8.78 4.66
C TYR A 173 -16.75 10.00 4.84
N GLN A 174 -16.48 11.13 4.13
CA GLN A 174 -17.35 12.31 4.20
C GLN A 174 -18.70 12.05 3.56
N GLU A 175 -18.72 11.32 2.44
CA GLU A 175 -19.95 10.86 1.82
C GLU A 175 -20.74 9.95 2.77
N ALA A 176 -20.04 9.00 3.40
CA ALA A 176 -20.63 8.06 4.33
C ALA A 176 -21.20 8.76 5.58
N GLU A 177 -20.48 9.72 6.18
CA GLU A 177 -20.99 10.51 7.31
C GLU A 177 -22.31 11.18 6.99
N GLU A 178 -22.37 11.81 5.82
CA GLU A 178 -23.55 12.56 5.40
C GLU A 178 -24.77 11.66 5.16
N VAL A 179 -24.58 10.56 4.39
CA VAL A 179 -25.73 9.75 3.98
C VAL A 179 -26.13 8.69 5.00
N LEU A 180 -25.20 8.26 5.89
CA LEU A 180 -25.50 7.32 6.97
C LEU A 180 -25.93 8.02 8.25
N GLY A 181 -25.73 9.34 8.36
CA GLY A 181 -25.98 10.08 9.59
C GLY A 181 -25.12 9.61 10.76
N LYS A 182 -23.93 9.07 10.50
CA LYS A 182 -23.01 8.51 11.49
C LYS A 182 -21.66 9.19 11.37
N ARG A 183 -21.10 9.64 12.48
CA ARG A 183 -19.79 10.29 12.51
C ARG A 183 -18.67 9.27 12.71
N TYR A 184 -17.61 9.39 11.93
CA TYR A 184 -16.37 8.62 12.12
C TYR A 184 -15.59 9.19 13.31
N ALA A 185 -15.64 8.52 14.46
CA ALA A 185 -15.06 9.01 15.72
C ALA A 185 -13.67 8.41 16.01
N SER A 186 -13.45 7.16 15.65
CA SER A 186 -12.17 6.47 15.86
C SER A 186 -11.97 5.39 14.80
N ALA A 187 -10.73 4.95 14.66
CA ALA A 187 -10.40 3.84 13.76
C ALA A 187 -9.26 2.99 14.31
N THR A 188 -9.20 1.75 13.84
CA THR A 188 -8.08 0.82 14.08
C THR A 188 -7.50 0.39 12.74
N ASP A 189 -6.18 0.47 12.63
CA ASP A 189 -5.43 -0.01 11.48
C ASP A 189 -4.62 -1.24 11.88
N THR A 190 -4.89 -2.38 11.25
CA THR A 190 -4.10 -3.60 11.40
C THR A 190 -3.36 -3.86 10.10
N ILE A 191 -2.03 -3.94 10.17
CA ILE A 191 -1.19 -4.19 8.99
C ILE A 191 -0.50 -5.52 9.16
N SER A 192 -0.62 -6.36 8.14
CA SER A 192 0.02 -7.66 8.07
C SER A 192 0.75 -7.84 6.74
N ALA A 193 1.73 -8.75 6.73
CA ALA A 193 2.36 -9.19 5.50
C ALA A 193 1.82 -10.57 5.13
N ARG A 194 1.43 -10.75 3.86
CA ARG A 194 0.92 -12.02 3.34
C ARG A 194 1.27 -12.21 1.86
N GLN A 195 1.01 -13.38 1.34
CA GLN A 195 1.03 -13.59 -0.10
C GLN A 195 -0.19 -12.90 -0.74
N PRO A 196 -0.06 -12.35 -1.95
CA PRO A 196 -1.19 -11.81 -2.69
C PRO A 196 -2.14 -12.93 -3.11
N SER A 197 -3.42 -12.63 -3.24
CA SER A 197 -4.31 -13.48 -4.02
C SER A 197 -3.89 -13.45 -5.50
N ARG A 198 -4.40 -14.41 -6.28
CA ARG A 198 -4.14 -14.44 -7.74
C ARG A 198 -4.61 -13.14 -8.40
N GLU A 199 -5.80 -12.69 -8.07
CA GLU A 199 -6.37 -11.45 -8.61
C GLU A 199 -5.53 -10.21 -8.24
N GLU A 200 -5.10 -10.11 -6.97
CA GLU A 200 -4.23 -9.02 -6.51
C GLU A 200 -2.90 -9.03 -7.25
N ALA A 201 -2.28 -10.20 -7.44
CA ALA A 201 -1.03 -10.32 -8.16
C ALA A 201 -1.16 -9.90 -9.64
N GLU A 202 -2.25 -10.28 -10.29
CA GLU A 202 -2.56 -9.90 -11.67
C GLU A 202 -2.79 -8.38 -11.80
N ILE A 203 -3.61 -7.78 -10.94
CA ILE A 203 -3.89 -6.33 -10.96
C ILE A 203 -2.63 -5.51 -10.65
N LEU A 204 -1.90 -5.89 -9.61
CA LEU A 204 -0.68 -5.21 -9.17
C LEU A 204 0.53 -5.50 -10.08
N GLN A 205 0.39 -6.45 -11.03
CA GLN A 205 1.46 -6.89 -11.94
C GLN A 205 2.73 -7.33 -11.17
N ILE A 206 2.53 -8.08 -10.10
CA ILE A 206 3.58 -8.67 -9.28
C ILE A 206 3.57 -10.19 -9.41
N ARG A 207 4.66 -10.84 -9.02
CA ARG A 207 4.70 -12.32 -8.98
C ARG A 207 3.85 -12.83 -7.81
N PRO A 208 3.26 -14.03 -7.93
CA PRO A 208 2.46 -14.63 -6.86
C PRO A 208 3.23 -14.85 -5.55
N ASP A 209 4.56 -14.97 -5.63
CA ASP A 209 5.46 -15.12 -4.48
C ASP A 209 6.00 -13.79 -3.92
N THR A 210 5.58 -12.65 -4.49
CA THR A 210 5.95 -11.32 -3.98
C THR A 210 5.06 -10.98 -2.79
N PRO A 211 5.60 -10.79 -1.57
CA PRO A 211 4.78 -10.45 -0.42
C PRO A 211 4.13 -9.08 -0.59
N VAL A 212 2.93 -8.96 -0.05
CA VAL A 212 2.18 -7.71 0.01
C VAL A 212 1.99 -7.27 1.46
N LEU A 213 1.87 -5.96 1.66
CA LEU A 213 1.31 -5.41 2.90
C LEU A 213 -0.21 -5.33 2.73
N HIS A 214 -0.92 -5.87 3.68
CA HIS A 214 -2.37 -5.85 3.76
C HIS A 214 -2.81 -5.04 4.97
N LEU A 215 -3.67 -4.06 4.74
CA LEU A 215 -4.32 -3.26 5.76
C LEU A 215 -5.75 -3.73 5.93
N LEU A 216 -6.14 -3.98 7.16
CA LEU A 216 -7.52 -4.00 7.61
C LEU A 216 -7.77 -2.74 8.46
N HIS A 217 -8.60 -1.85 7.95
CA HIS A 217 -8.99 -0.61 8.59
C HIS A 217 -10.43 -0.73 9.06
N VAL A 218 -10.68 -0.50 10.33
CA VAL A 218 -12.02 -0.52 10.91
C VAL A 218 -12.32 0.85 11.47
N ALA A 219 -13.31 1.51 10.91
CA ALA A 219 -13.79 2.81 11.37
C ALA A 219 -15.04 2.66 12.24
N PHE A 220 -15.08 3.37 13.35
CA PHE A 220 -16.12 3.29 14.36
C PHE A 220 -16.83 4.62 14.55
N ASP A 221 -18.10 4.55 14.90
CA ASP A 221 -18.86 5.70 15.38
C ASP A 221 -18.52 6.06 16.84
N GLU A 222 -19.18 7.08 17.37
CA GLU A 222 -19.01 7.56 18.74
C GLU A 222 -19.38 6.50 19.80
N THR A 223 -20.20 5.49 19.42
CA THR A 223 -20.59 4.38 20.30
C THR A 223 -19.72 3.13 20.14
N ARG A 224 -18.60 3.25 19.38
CA ARG A 224 -17.71 2.13 19.06
C ARG A 224 -18.36 1.04 18.19
N LYS A 225 -19.40 1.38 17.44
CA LYS A 225 -19.95 0.48 16.41
C LYS A 225 -19.22 0.69 15.10
N PRO A 226 -18.84 -0.40 14.38
CA PRO A 226 -18.17 -0.28 13.08
C PRO A 226 -19.11 0.28 12.02
N ILE A 227 -18.68 1.34 11.34
CA ILE A 227 -19.36 1.99 10.21
C ILE A 227 -18.83 1.44 8.90
N GLU A 228 -17.50 1.39 8.76
CA GLU A 228 -16.79 0.95 7.57
C GLU A 228 -15.68 -0.01 7.96
N VAL A 229 -15.52 -1.07 7.18
CA VAL A 229 -14.31 -1.88 7.18
C VAL A 229 -13.66 -1.74 5.81
N ALA A 230 -12.43 -1.24 5.77
CA ALA A 230 -11.73 -1.10 4.51
C ALA A 230 -10.48 -1.98 4.49
N GLN A 231 -10.24 -2.56 3.33
CA GLN A 231 -9.04 -3.35 3.02
C GLN A 231 -8.22 -2.61 1.99
N ALA A 232 -6.90 -2.64 2.13
CA ALA A 232 -5.99 -2.17 1.11
C ALA A 232 -4.77 -3.10 1.03
N THR A 233 -4.34 -3.40 -0.18
CA THR A 233 -3.22 -4.29 -0.46
C THR A 233 -2.20 -3.57 -1.32
N TRP A 234 -0.95 -3.56 -0.86
CA TRP A 234 0.18 -2.88 -1.52
C TRP A 234 1.33 -3.84 -1.76
N PRO A 235 2.04 -3.74 -2.89
CA PRO A 235 3.27 -4.51 -3.11
C PRO A 235 4.31 -4.18 -2.01
N GLY A 236 4.71 -5.19 -1.23
CA GLY A 236 5.64 -5.02 -0.10
C GLY A 236 6.97 -4.37 -0.49
N PRO A 237 7.66 -4.82 -1.57
CA PRO A 237 8.94 -4.23 -1.97
C PRO A 237 8.89 -2.75 -2.35
N MET A 238 7.70 -2.23 -2.64
CA MET A 238 7.49 -0.85 -3.07
C MET A 238 6.85 0.04 -2.00
N THR A 239 6.48 -0.55 -0.87
CA THR A 239 5.73 0.15 0.16
C THR A 239 6.57 0.23 1.43
N THR A 240 6.65 1.44 2.00
CA THR A 240 7.28 1.67 3.29
C THR A 240 6.28 2.40 4.17
N LEU A 241 6.00 1.84 5.35
CA LEU A 241 5.24 2.51 6.39
C LEU A 241 6.21 3.30 7.26
N THR A 242 5.93 4.59 7.43
CA THR A 242 6.70 5.47 8.33
C THR A 242 5.73 6.16 9.27
N GLU A 243 5.98 6.04 10.56
CA GLU A 243 5.25 6.77 11.59
C GLU A 243 6.23 7.65 12.37
N GLU A 244 5.86 8.92 12.55
CA GLU A 244 6.57 9.87 13.39
C GLU A 244 5.68 10.24 14.58
N TYR A 245 6.20 10.09 15.79
CA TYR A 245 5.48 10.39 17.02
C TYR A 245 6.35 11.13 18.01
N LYS A 246 5.72 11.92 18.87
CA LYS A 246 6.40 12.56 19.99
C LYS A 246 6.56 11.56 21.13
N ILE A 247 7.77 11.45 21.65
CA ILE A 247 8.02 10.72 22.88
C ILE A 247 7.56 11.60 24.03
N PRO A 248 6.57 11.17 24.85
CA PRO A 248 6.14 11.96 26.01
C PRO A 248 7.31 12.12 27.00
N ALA A 249 7.37 13.29 27.64
CA ALA A 249 8.29 13.47 28.75
C ALA A 249 7.98 12.43 29.86
N PRO A 250 8.98 11.96 30.60
CA PRO A 250 8.73 11.11 31.75
C PRO A 250 7.73 11.79 32.69
N ALA A 251 6.81 11.00 33.24
CA ALA A 251 5.92 11.54 34.27
C ALA A 251 6.77 12.08 35.43
N PRO A 252 6.40 13.24 36.02
CA PRO A 252 7.08 13.70 37.20
C PRO A 252 7.04 12.59 38.26
N GLU A 253 8.19 12.36 38.92
CA GLU A 253 8.24 11.42 40.04
C GLU A 253 7.14 11.82 41.03
N PRO A 254 6.38 10.87 41.60
CA PRO A 254 5.43 11.18 42.64
C PRO A 254 6.19 11.88 43.77
N ASP A 255 5.67 13.02 44.20
CA ASP A 255 6.24 13.74 45.34
C ASP A 255 6.47 12.70 46.49
N PRO A 256 7.65 12.66 47.06
CA PRO A 256 7.89 11.77 48.19
C PRO A 256 6.82 12.14 49.27
N ASP A 257 6.04 11.12 49.63
CA ASP A 257 4.95 11.24 50.60
C ASP A 257 5.47 11.96 51.86
N PRO A 258 5.00 13.16 52.21
CA PRO A 258 5.46 13.88 53.39
C PRO A 258 5.04 13.19 54.68
N GLY A 259 4.36 12.03 54.63
CA GLY A 259 3.84 11.27 55.76
C GLY A 259 4.80 10.29 56.44
N LEU A 260 6.06 10.13 55.97
CA LEU A 260 7.04 9.22 56.57
C LEU A 260 8.16 9.96 57.34
N ALA A 261 7.85 11.15 57.85
CA ALA A 261 8.69 11.82 58.84
C ALA A 261 8.19 11.48 60.26
N LEU A 262 8.77 10.38 60.79
CA LEU A 262 9.03 10.15 62.19
C LEU A 262 7.86 10.13 63.19
N ALA A 263 7.48 8.96 63.56
CA ALA A 263 7.24 8.65 64.96
C ALA A 263 8.43 7.89 65.55
#